data_320623ee107aa9f045694cbeb3df15d8
#
_entry.id   320623ee107aa9f045694cbeb3df15d8
#
_cell.length_a   1.000
_cell.length_b   1.000
_cell.length_c   1.000
_cell.angle_alpha   90.00
_cell.angle_beta   90.00
_cell.angle_gamma   90.00
#
_symmetry.space_group_name_H-M   'P 1'
#
loop_
_entity.id
_entity.type
_entity.pdbx_description
1 polymer ?
#
loop_
_entity_poly.entity_id
_entity_poly.type
_entity_poly.pdbx_seq_one_letter_code
_entity_poly.pdbx_strand_id
1 'polypeptide(L)'
;MNSMKIKKTLIKLLPYIIVGLVCTNLGEAWRLAEGADMGKKMLSFFSMVGVAAGTALSTSEVDTADPTKYNMILSIAEGDYTYSRMADRSLRSSEVPLADLRYVKVLHYDHDGEIRVGELVVHKDILDDVTAIFAELFEKKYPINSMYLIDNYFGGETASAARERSAERDNTTCFCGGAGTAEGFGKAIVLNPGEGASEDAAAAVFRAYGFTRNGNRYEKMQ
;
A
#
# COMPACT_ATOMS: atom_id res chain seq x y z
N MET A 1 -40.09 23.15 24.84
CA MET A 1 -39.50 22.33 23.76
C MET A 1 -39.00 21.02 24.39
N ASN A 2 -39.55 19.89 23.98
CA ASN A 2 -39.67 18.67 24.78
C ASN A 2 -38.32 17.90 24.84
N SER A 3 -37.81 17.62 26.03
CA SER A 3 -36.57 16.85 26.33
C SER A 3 -36.45 15.55 25.50
N MET A 4 -37.58 14.92 25.18
CA MET A 4 -37.65 13.69 24.39
C MET A 4 -37.34 13.90 22.89
N LYS A 5 -37.61 15.09 22.33
CA LYS A 5 -37.23 15.43 20.94
C LYS A 5 -35.73 15.69 20.83
N ILE A 6 -35.12 16.31 21.82
CA ILE A 6 -33.68 16.59 21.87
C ILE A 6 -32.90 15.27 21.95
N LYS A 7 -33.34 14.32 22.78
CA LYS A 7 -32.71 12.98 22.88
C LYS A 7 -32.80 12.21 21.57
N LYS A 8 -33.91 12.24 20.85
CA LYS A 8 -34.06 11.57 19.54
C LYS A 8 -33.22 12.22 18.45
N THR A 9 -33.00 13.52 18.50
CA THR A 9 -32.14 14.23 17.54
C THR A 9 -30.66 13.99 17.85
N LEU A 10 -30.27 13.96 19.13
CA LEU A 10 -28.88 13.60 19.52
C LEU A 10 -28.53 12.16 19.13
N ILE A 11 -29.45 11.22 19.29
CA ILE A 11 -29.24 9.82 18.89
C ILE A 11 -29.05 9.70 17.36
N LYS A 12 -29.76 10.52 16.58
CA LYS A 12 -29.58 10.56 15.13
C LYS A 12 -28.27 11.21 14.67
N LEU A 13 -27.70 12.11 15.47
CA LEU A 13 -26.42 12.80 15.19
C LEU A 13 -25.22 12.04 15.77
N LEU A 14 -25.44 11.10 16.70
CA LEU A 14 -24.39 10.30 17.32
C LEU A 14 -23.44 9.61 16.30
N PRO A 15 -23.93 9.02 15.19
CA PRO A 15 -23.07 8.44 14.18
C PRO A 15 -22.11 9.45 13.53
N TYR A 16 -22.58 10.67 13.31
CA TYR A 16 -21.77 11.73 12.68
C TYR A 16 -20.72 12.33 13.63
N ILE A 17 -21.04 12.37 14.93
CA ILE A 17 -20.10 12.80 15.98
C ILE A 17 -19.04 11.72 16.19
N ILE A 18 -19.41 10.44 16.13
CA ILE A 18 -18.47 9.32 16.24
C ILE A 18 -17.52 9.28 15.03
N VAL A 19 -18.00 9.54 13.81
CA VAL A 19 -17.14 9.65 12.61
C VAL A 19 -16.13 10.79 12.75
N GLY A 20 -16.51 11.92 13.34
CA GLY A 20 -15.58 13.04 13.60
C GLY A 20 -14.53 12.73 14.67
N LEU A 21 -14.84 11.88 15.64
CA LEU A 21 -13.94 11.47 16.74
C LEU A 21 -13.05 10.27 16.36
N VAL A 22 -13.48 9.43 15.42
CA VAL A 22 -12.75 8.23 14.97
C VAL A 22 -11.47 8.59 14.22
N CYS A 23 -11.37 9.78 13.63
CA CYS A 23 -10.11 10.25 13.06
C CYS A 23 -8.99 10.47 14.10
N THR A 24 -9.30 10.42 15.39
CA THR A 24 -8.32 10.65 16.46
C THR A 24 -8.07 9.46 17.41
N ASN A 25 -8.95 8.43 17.46
CA ASN A 25 -8.75 7.29 18.37
C ASN A 25 -9.59 6.05 17.97
N LEU A 26 -9.12 5.28 17.01
CA LEU A 26 -9.81 4.08 16.49
C LEU A 26 -10.04 2.96 17.52
N GLY A 27 -9.21 2.87 18.56
CA GLY A 27 -9.25 1.77 19.52
C GLY A 27 -10.39 1.83 20.54
N GLU A 28 -10.85 3.02 20.94
CA GLU A 28 -11.92 3.16 21.94
C GLU A 28 -13.32 3.19 21.31
N ALA A 29 -13.47 3.70 20.11
CA ALA A 29 -14.75 3.75 19.41
C ALA A 29 -15.27 2.34 19.06
N TRP A 30 -14.38 1.39 18.79
CA TRP A 30 -14.73 0.00 18.52
C TRP A 30 -15.35 -0.71 19.71
N ARG A 31 -14.85 -0.49 20.93
CA ARG A 31 -15.40 -1.09 22.16
C ARG A 31 -16.83 -0.64 22.49
N LEU A 32 -17.23 0.54 22.05
CA LEU A 32 -18.57 1.08 22.26
C LEU A 32 -19.59 0.59 21.22
N ALA A 33 -19.13 0.05 20.10
CA ALA A 33 -19.97 -0.44 18.99
C ALA A 33 -20.31 -1.95 19.09
N GLU A 34 -19.70 -2.69 20.01
CA GLU A 34 -19.84 -4.16 20.13
C GLU A 34 -21.23 -4.68 20.54
N GLY A 35 -22.22 -3.81 20.67
CA GLY A 35 -23.58 -4.23 21.07
C GLY A 35 -24.70 -3.92 20.06
N ALA A 36 -24.39 -3.32 18.94
CA ALA A 36 -25.42 -2.88 17.99
C ALA A 36 -25.08 -3.32 16.55
N ASP A 37 -26.10 -3.71 15.80
CA ASP A 37 -26.11 -4.01 14.35
C ASP A 37 -25.55 -2.87 13.45
N MET A 38 -24.94 -1.85 14.06
CA MET A 38 -24.29 -0.71 13.43
C MET A 38 -22.88 -1.05 12.88
N GLY A 39 -22.17 -2.04 13.44
CA GLY A 39 -20.84 -2.41 12.99
C GLY A 39 -20.84 -2.86 11.52
N LYS A 40 -21.80 -3.68 11.13
CA LYS A 40 -21.97 -4.15 9.73
C LYS A 40 -22.35 -3.02 8.78
N LYS A 41 -23.17 -2.06 9.22
CA LYS A 41 -23.57 -0.90 8.41
C LYS A 41 -22.46 0.13 8.25
N MET A 42 -21.59 0.29 9.25
CA MET A 42 -20.40 1.15 9.14
C MET A 42 -19.34 0.53 8.22
N LEU A 43 -19.11 -0.77 8.32
CA LEU A 43 -18.18 -1.47 7.40
C LEU A 43 -18.63 -1.31 5.94
N SER A 44 -19.94 -1.47 5.68
CA SER A 44 -20.53 -1.27 4.35
C SER A 44 -20.40 0.19 3.87
N PHE A 45 -20.53 1.16 4.78
CA PHE A 45 -20.40 2.58 4.45
C PHE A 45 -18.94 2.96 4.09
N PHE A 46 -17.94 2.46 4.82
CA PHE A 46 -16.53 2.67 4.50
C PHE A 46 -16.12 2.00 3.18
N SER A 47 -16.69 0.83 2.87
CA SER A 47 -16.51 0.17 1.59
C SER A 47 -17.10 0.98 0.41
N MET A 48 -18.23 1.68 0.64
CA MET A 48 -18.96 2.41 -0.40
C MET A 48 -18.39 3.82 -0.66
N VAL A 49 -17.73 4.43 0.32
CA VAL A 49 -17.18 5.81 0.20
C VAL A 49 -15.78 5.82 -0.43
N GLY A 50 -15.19 4.63 -0.68
CA GLY A 50 -13.87 4.56 -1.32
C GLY A 50 -12.77 5.28 -0.53
N VAL A 51 -12.95 5.47 0.76
CA VAL A 51 -11.90 5.96 1.65
C VAL A 51 -10.90 4.82 1.80
N ALA A 52 -9.96 4.74 0.88
CA ALA A 52 -8.73 4.02 1.09
C ALA A 52 -7.97 4.70 2.23
N ALA A 53 -8.45 4.53 3.45
CA ALA A 53 -7.59 4.69 4.60
C ALA A 53 -6.46 3.69 4.37
N GLY A 54 -5.22 4.18 4.25
CA GLY A 54 -4.04 3.35 4.05
C GLY A 54 -3.71 2.52 5.29
N THR A 55 -4.68 1.78 5.74
CA THR A 55 -4.49 0.67 6.65
C THR A 55 -4.20 -0.53 5.77
N ALA A 56 -3.05 -1.13 5.95
CA ALA A 56 -2.82 -2.48 5.45
C ALA A 56 -4.05 -3.31 5.82
N LEU A 57 -4.82 -3.73 4.82
CA LEU A 57 -5.94 -4.63 5.07
C LEU A 57 -5.37 -5.87 5.72
N SER A 58 -5.87 -6.24 6.89
CA SER A 58 -5.52 -7.51 7.48
C SER A 58 -6.00 -8.64 6.56
N THR A 59 -5.36 -9.78 6.57
CA THR A 59 -5.73 -10.96 5.77
C THR A 59 -7.19 -11.38 5.95
N SER A 60 -7.77 -11.12 7.13
CA SER A 60 -9.18 -11.39 7.40
C SER A 60 -10.16 -10.56 6.55
N GLU A 61 -9.67 -9.52 5.86
CA GLU A 61 -10.46 -8.62 5.03
C GLU A 61 -10.33 -8.91 3.53
N VAL A 62 -9.36 -9.76 3.13
CA VAL A 62 -9.22 -10.18 1.74
C VAL A 62 -10.25 -11.26 1.42
N ASP A 63 -11.16 -10.96 0.49
CA ASP A 63 -12.13 -11.92 -0.02
C ASP A 63 -11.41 -12.92 -0.94
N THR A 64 -11.12 -14.09 -0.43
CA THR A 64 -10.40 -15.13 -1.15
C THR A 64 -11.21 -15.78 -2.28
N ALA A 65 -12.51 -15.50 -2.39
CA ALA A 65 -13.33 -15.98 -3.51
C ALA A 65 -13.04 -15.21 -4.81
N ASP A 66 -12.68 -13.94 -4.70
CA ASP A 66 -12.24 -13.12 -5.84
C ASP A 66 -11.15 -12.14 -5.38
N PRO A 67 -9.91 -12.63 -5.19
CA PRO A 67 -8.82 -11.79 -4.76
C PRO A 67 -8.43 -10.73 -5.80
N THR A 68 -8.72 -10.95 -7.09
CA THR A 68 -8.30 -10.05 -8.19
C THR A 68 -8.91 -8.66 -8.09
N LYS A 69 -10.03 -8.50 -7.40
CA LYS A 69 -10.68 -7.19 -7.16
C LYS A 69 -9.82 -6.21 -6.35
N TYR A 70 -8.77 -6.71 -5.70
CA TYR A 70 -7.84 -5.87 -4.93
C TYR A 70 -6.68 -5.34 -5.78
N ASN A 71 -6.48 -5.86 -7.00
CA ASN A 71 -5.53 -5.30 -7.93
C ASN A 71 -6.04 -3.93 -8.43
N MET A 72 -5.21 -2.90 -8.29
CA MET A 72 -5.62 -1.53 -8.59
C MET A 72 -4.45 -0.74 -9.17
N ILE A 73 -4.73 0.08 -10.17
CA ILE A 73 -3.79 1.04 -10.76
C ILE A 73 -4.44 2.41 -10.71
N LEU A 74 -3.77 3.38 -10.09
CA LEU A 74 -4.25 4.76 -10.00
C LEU A 74 -3.16 5.75 -10.44
N SER A 75 -3.56 6.79 -11.13
CA SER A 75 -2.75 8.00 -11.30
C SER A 75 -2.64 8.70 -9.96
N ILE A 76 -1.53 9.37 -9.72
CA ILE A 76 -1.30 10.17 -8.51
C ILE A 76 -1.47 11.63 -8.88
N ALA A 77 -2.33 12.34 -8.18
CA ALA A 77 -2.56 13.77 -8.36
C ALA A 77 -2.28 14.55 -7.07
N GLU A 78 -1.88 15.80 -7.21
CA GLU A 78 -1.74 16.70 -6.05
C GLU A 78 -3.05 16.77 -5.27
N GLY A 79 -2.94 16.62 -3.95
CA GLY A 79 -4.08 16.68 -3.04
C GLY A 79 -4.78 15.34 -2.80
N ASP A 80 -4.46 14.27 -3.55
CA ASP A 80 -4.99 12.95 -3.22
C ASP A 80 -4.27 12.30 -2.02
N TYR A 81 -4.83 11.20 -1.54
CA TYR A 81 -4.31 10.51 -0.36
C TYR A 81 -2.89 9.96 -0.59
N THR A 82 -2.63 9.36 -1.76
CA THR A 82 -1.31 8.82 -2.09
C THR A 82 -0.28 9.93 -2.16
N TYR A 83 -0.61 11.04 -2.84
CA TYR A 83 0.25 12.21 -2.89
C TYR A 83 0.60 12.75 -1.50
N SER A 84 -0.39 12.90 -0.62
CA SER A 84 -0.16 13.44 0.73
C SER A 84 0.75 12.55 1.60
N ARG A 85 0.79 11.24 1.35
CA ARG A 85 1.76 10.33 1.99
C ARG A 85 3.18 10.56 1.49
N MET A 86 3.35 10.95 0.23
CA MET A 86 4.62 11.00 -0.49
C MET A 86 5.27 12.40 -0.53
N ALA A 87 4.48 13.47 -0.45
CA ALA A 87 4.89 14.84 -0.77
C ALA A 87 6.16 15.30 -0.03
N ASP A 88 6.22 15.12 1.29
CA ASP A 88 7.37 15.52 2.13
C ASP A 88 8.37 14.37 2.37
N ARG A 89 8.27 13.28 1.63
CA ARG A 89 9.02 12.04 1.81
C ARG A 89 9.65 11.59 0.50
N SER A 90 9.13 10.53 -0.13
CA SER A 90 9.69 9.99 -1.36
C SER A 90 9.64 10.95 -2.55
N LEU A 91 8.67 11.85 -2.62
CA LEU A 91 8.60 12.87 -3.68
C LEU A 91 9.52 14.07 -3.44
N ARG A 92 9.95 14.33 -2.21
CA ARG A 92 10.72 15.53 -1.85
C ARG A 92 12.00 15.73 -2.68
N SER A 93 12.63 14.64 -3.11
CA SER A 93 13.84 14.66 -3.93
C SER A 93 13.64 13.94 -5.26
N SER A 94 12.40 13.86 -5.74
CA SER A 94 12.08 13.20 -7.00
C SER A 94 12.50 14.05 -8.19
N GLU A 95 13.16 13.39 -9.16
CA GLU A 95 13.43 13.94 -10.49
C GLU A 95 12.38 13.50 -11.51
N VAL A 96 11.44 12.62 -11.08
CA VAL A 96 10.37 12.08 -11.93
C VAL A 96 9.12 12.96 -11.80
N PRO A 97 8.53 13.39 -12.93
CA PRO A 97 7.25 14.06 -12.91
C PRO A 97 6.17 13.19 -12.25
N LEU A 98 5.33 13.78 -11.40
CA LEU A 98 4.25 13.05 -10.73
C LEU A 98 3.33 12.34 -11.73
N ALA A 99 3.10 12.95 -12.90
CA ALA A 99 2.30 12.39 -13.99
C ALA A 99 2.86 11.08 -14.58
N ASP A 100 4.15 10.77 -14.32
CA ASP A 100 4.80 9.54 -14.79
C ASP A 100 4.78 8.42 -13.75
N LEU A 101 4.33 8.72 -12.54
CA LEU A 101 4.19 7.73 -11.47
C LEU A 101 2.77 7.15 -11.41
N ARG A 102 2.70 5.88 -11.03
CA ARG A 102 1.44 5.15 -10.82
C ARG A 102 1.47 4.47 -9.46
N TYR A 103 0.39 4.65 -8.70
CA TYR A 103 0.14 3.87 -7.51
C TYR A 103 -0.51 2.55 -7.89
N VAL A 104 0.06 1.45 -7.41
CA VAL A 104 -0.36 0.09 -7.76
C VAL A 104 -0.64 -0.69 -6.49
N LYS A 105 -1.77 -1.39 -6.46
CA LYS A 105 -2.03 -2.45 -5.50
C LYS A 105 -1.95 -3.78 -6.21
N VAL A 106 -1.25 -4.74 -5.60
CA VAL A 106 -1.11 -6.11 -6.08
C VAL A 106 -1.30 -7.09 -4.94
N LEU A 107 -1.71 -8.31 -5.28
CA LEU A 107 -1.79 -9.39 -4.32
C LEU A 107 -0.45 -10.12 -4.21
N HIS A 108 -0.14 -10.59 -3.01
CA HIS A 108 0.97 -11.49 -2.77
C HIS A 108 0.64 -12.46 -1.63
N TYR A 109 1.36 -13.56 -1.55
CA TYR A 109 1.40 -14.42 -0.37
C TYR A 109 2.49 -13.94 0.57
N ASP A 110 2.22 -13.91 1.87
CA ASP A 110 3.27 -13.74 2.87
C ASP A 110 3.96 -15.09 3.19
N HIS A 111 4.94 -15.08 4.11
CA HIS A 111 5.67 -16.29 4.50
C HIS A 111 4.80 -17.32 5.26
N ASP A 112 3.66 -16.89 5.80
CA ASP A 112 2.68 -17.76 6.45
C ASP A 112 1.70 -18.38 5.42
N GLY A 113 1.81 -18.00 4.14
CA GLY A 113 0.94 -18.45 3.06
C GLY A 113 -0.40 -17.72 3.01
N GLU A 114 -0.50 -16.60 3.70
CA GLU A 114 -1.69 -15.77 3.73
C GLU A 114 -1.67 -14.74 2.57
N ILE A 115 -2.85 -14.47 1.99
CA ILE A 115 -2.98 -13.48 0.93
C ILE A 115 -2.97 -12.07 1.53
N ARG A 116 -2.10 -11.22 1.01
CA ARG A 116 -1.96 -9.81 1.39
C ARG A 116 -2.17 -8.90 0.18
N VAL A 117 -2.52 -7.65 0.47
CA VAL A 117 -2.55 -6.57 -0.53
C VAL A 117 -1.33 -5.71 -0.35
N GLY A 118 -0.45 -5.70 -1.34
CA GLY A 118 0.74 -4.87 -1.37
C GLY A 118 0.50 -3.53 -2.06
N GLU A 119 1.34 -2.55 -1.75
CA GLU A 119 1.33 -1.20 -2.32
C GLU A 119 2.68 -0.87 -2.94
N LEU A 120 2.69 -0.39 -4.17
CA LEU A 120 3.88 0.12 -4.86
C LEU A 120 3.58 1.47 -5.52
N VAL A 121 4.61 2.27 -5.73
CA VAL A 121 4.60 3.36 -6.70
C VAL A 121 5.65 3.04 -7.74
N VAL A 122 5.25 3.02 -9.02
CA VAL A 122 6.10 2.61 -10.14
C VAL A 122 6.06 3.67 -11.25
N HIS A 123 7.11 3.72 -12.05
CA HIS A 123 7.10 4.52 -13.28
C HIS A 123 6.14 3.90 -14.30
N LYS A 124 5.41 4.74 -15.05
CA LYS A 124 4.45 4.30 -16.06
C LYS A 124 5.06 3.35 -17.11
N ASP A 125 6.35 3.53 -17.46
CA ASP A 125 7.02 2.74 -18.51
C ASP A 125 7.18 1.26 -18.13
N ILE A 126 7.22 0.93 -16.85
CA ILE A 126 7.36 -0.46 -16.38
C ILE A 126 6.07 -0.99 -15.74
N LEU A 127 4.99 -0.23 -15.80
CA LEU A 127 3.73 -0.55 -15.11
C LEU A 127 3.16 -1.91 -15.53
N ASP A 128 3.05 -2.14 -16.84
CA ASP A 128 2.47 -3.37 -17.39
C ASP A 128 3.33 -4.60 -17.01
N ASP A 129 4.65 -4.45 -17.10
CA ASP A 129 5.59 -5.51 -16.69
C ASP A 129 5.46 -5.82 -15.20
N VAL A 130 5.43 -4.80 -14.35
CA VAL A 130 5.33 -4.97 -12.89
C VAL A 130 4.03 -5.67 -12.52
N THR A 131 2.91 -5.25 -13.11
CA THR A 131 1.62 -5.90 -12.83
C THR A 131 1.60 -7.36 -13.27
N ALA A 132 2.18 -7.68 -14.42
CA ALA A 132 2.30 -9.05 -14.92
C ALA A 132 3.25 -9.91 -14.06
N ILE A 133 4.40 -9.35 -13.64
CA ILE A 133 5.35 -10.02 -12.73
C ILE A 133 4.67 -10.40 -11.42
N PHE A 134 3.99 -9.45 -10.76
CA PHE A 134 3.34 -9.75 -9.47
C PHE A 134 2.16 -10.70 -9.63
N ALA A 135 1.43 -10.68 -10.75
CA ALA A 135 0.42 -11.69 -11.05
C ALA A 135 1.05 -13.09 -11.17
N GLU A 136 2.18 -13.23 -11.88
CA GLU A 136 2.89 -14.51 -12.02
C GLU A 136 3.48 -14.98 -10.68
N LEU A 137 4.06 -14.09 -9.88
CA LEU A 137 4.55 -14.41 -8.53
C LEU A 137 3.42 -14.90 -7.62
N PHE A 138 2.26 -14.24 -7.71
CA PHE A 138 1.06 -14.66 -6.98
C PHE A 138 0.58 -16.05 -7.39
N GLU A 139 0.49 -16.33 -8.69
CA GLU A 139 0.13 -17.67 -9.19
C GLU A 139 1.11 -18.75 -8.71
N LYS A 140 2.40 -18.44 -8.65
CA LYS A 140 3.45 -19.32 -8.14
C LYS A 140 3.48 -19.41 -6.62
N LYS A 141 2.62 -18.66 -5.92
CA LYS A 141 2.63 -18.53 -4.45
C LYS A 141 4.00 -18.15 -3.89
N TYR A 142 4.71 -17.29 -4.63
CA TYR A 142 6.01 -16.80 -4.18
C TYR A 142 5.81 -15.93 -2.94
N PRO A 143 6.49 -16.21 -1.81
CA PRO A 143 6.29 -15.49 -0.58
C PRO A 143 6.98 -14.12 -0.63
N ILE A 144 6.25 -13.08 -0.22
CA ILE A 144 6.77 -11.71 -0.07
C ILE A 144 6.40 -11.25 1.33
N ASN A 145 7.38 -10.96 2.16
CA ASN A 145 7.17 -10.67 3.57
C ASN A 145 6.22 -9.49 3.79
N SER A 146 6.52 -8.37 3.15
CA SER A 146 5.65 -7.20 3.19
C SER A 146 5.87 -6.33 1.94
N MET A 147 4.86 -5.50 1.62
CA MET A 147 4.90 -4.61 0.46
C MET A 147 4.14 -3.33 0.77
N TYR A 148 4.83 -2.37 1.37
CA TYR A 148 4.30 -1.06 1.72
C TYR A 148 5.08 0.04 1.02
N LEU A 149 4.45 1.20 0.83
CA LEU A 149 5.16 2.37 0.32
C LEU A 149 6.34 2.70 1.24
N ILE A 150 7.48 3.06 0.64
CA ILE A 150 8.69 3.49 1.36
C ILE A 150 8.38 4.64 2.33
N ASP A 151 7.34 5.41 2.04
CA ASP A 151 6.90 6.55 2.81
C ASP A 151 6.49 6.22 4.24
N ASN A 152 6.11 4.97 4.50
CA ASN A 152 5.83 4.48 5.86
C ASN A 152 7.08 4.38 6.74
N TYR A 153 8.27 4.44 6.13
CA TYR A 153 9.56 4.28 6.79
C TYR A 153 10.31 5.60 6.97
N PHE A 154 9.75 6.72 6.51
CA PHE A 154 10.29 8.05 6.77
C PHE A 154 9.93 8.51 8.19
N GLY A 155 10.95 8.83 8.98
CA GLY A 155 10.83 9.43 10.31
C GLY A 155 11.31 10.88 10.37
N GLY A 156 11.25 11.61 9.26
CA GLY A 156 11.76 12.98 9.13
C GLY A 156 13.18 13.07 8.56
N GLU A 157 13.83 11.92 8.27
CA GLU A 157 15.20 11.84 7.77
C GLU A 157 15.28 11.77 6.23
N THR A 158 16.44 11.31 5.76
CA THR A 158 16.76 11.15 4.34
C THR A 158 16.10 9.91 3.72
N ALA A 159 15.97 9.90 2.41
CA ALA A 159 15.55 8.72 1.64
C ALA A 159 16.45 7.49 1.91
N SER A 160 17.76 7.69 2.17
CA SER A 160 18.68 6.59 2.50
C SER A 160 18.28 5.89 3.80
N ALA A 161 18.00 6.65 4.86
CA ALA A 161 17.58 6.09 6.14
C ALA A 161 16.22 5.38 6.05
N ALA A 162 15.30 5.89 5.20
CA ALA A 162 14.03 5.23 4.94
C ALA A 162 14.22 3.88 4.21
N ARG A 163 15.13 3.82 3.21
CA ARG A 163 15.47 2.55 2.53
C ARG A 163 16.07 1.53 3.49
N GLU A 164 16.98 1.95 4.36
CA GLU A 164 17.61 1.08 5.36
C GLU A 164 16.54 0.48 6.29
N ARG A 165 15.69 1.31 6.90
CA ARG A 165 14.59 0.82 7.75
C ARG A 165 13.59 -0.07 7.04
N SER A 166 13.30 0.23 5.78
CA SER A 166 12.44 -0.61 4.94
C SER A 166 13.06 -1.98 4.70
N ALA A 167 14.37 -2.01 4.42
CA ALA A 167 15.11 -3.25 4.22
C ALA A 167 15.24 -4.08 5.51
N GLU A 168 15.47 -3.44 6.66
CA GLU A 168 15.46 -4.11 7.98
C GLU A 168 14.12 -4.79 8.31
N ARG A 169 13.04 -4.32 7.71
CA ARG A 169 11.69 -4.89 7.85
C ARG A 169 11.34 -5.85 6.72
N ASP A 170 12.30 -6.19 5.88
CA ASP A 170 12.11 -7.06 4.72
C ASP A 170 10.92 -6.60 3.85
N ASN A 171 10.87 -5.29 3.58
CA ASN A 171 9.75 -4.69 2.86
C ASN A 171 10.09 -4.49 1.39
N THR A 172 9.28 -5.09 0.53
CA THR A 172 9.36 -4.93 -0.93
C THR A 172 8.89 -3.53 -1.34
N THR A 173 9.70 -2.81 -2.11
CA THR A 173 9.42 -1.45 -2.57
C THR A 173 9.81 -1.22 -4.02
N CYS A 174 9.41 -0.07 -4.58
CA CYS A 174 9.88 0.38 -5.90
C CYS A 174 10.39 1.81 -5.83
N PHE A 175 9.50 2.81 -5.89
CA PHE A 175 9.86 4.21 -5.94
C PHE A 175 10.32 4.74 -4.59
N CYS A 176 11.49 5.37 -4.59
CA CYS A 176 11.97 6.20 -3.50
C CYS A 176 12.82 7.33 -4.10
N GLY A 177 12.28 8.51 -4.22
CA GLY A 177 12.97 9.67 -4.83
C GLY A 177 14.37 9.87 -4.29
N GLY A 178 15.25 10.34 -5.16
CA GLY A 178 16.67 10.55 -4.89
C GLY A 178 17.49 10.38 -6.16
N ALA A 179 18.57 11.17 -6.28
CA ALA A 179 19.28 11.38 -7.53
C ALA A 179 19.82 10.10 -8.17
N GLY A 180 19.51 9.92 -9.45
CA GLY A 180 20.24 9.05 -10.37
C GLY A 180 20.14 7.55 -10.14
N THR A 181 19.18 7.07 -9.33
CA THR A 181 19.01 5.64 -9.08
C THR A 181 17.76 5.10 -9.77
N ALA A 182 17.77 3.82 -10.15
CA ALA A 182 16.61 3.16 -10.74
C ALA A 182 15.36 3.21 -9.81
N GLU A 183 15.55 3.11 -8.48
CA GLU A 183 14.51 3.35 -7.48
C GLU A 183 14.03 4.80 -7.49
N GLY A 184 14.96 5.77 -7.64
CA GLY A 184 14.62 7.20 -7.74
C GLY A 184 13.75 7.52 -8.94
N PHE A 185 13.88 6.73 -10.00
CA PHE A 185 13.02 6.81 -11.19
C PHE A 185 11.76 5.93 -11.11
N GLY A 186 11.57 5.14 -10.06
CA GLY A 186 10.47 4.19 -9.98
C GLY A 186 10.59 3.03 -10.98
N LYS A 187 11.82 2.69 -11.39
CA LYS A 187 12.15 1.66 -12.39
C LYS A 187 12.93 0.48 -11.79
N ALA A 188 12.92 0.34 -10.48
CA ALA A 188 13.50 -0.81 -9.78
C ALA A 188 12.56 -1.35 -8.71
N ILE A 189 12.49 -2.67 -8.61
CA ILE A 189 11.81 -3.38 -7.52
C ILE A 189 12.90 -3.91 -6.57
N VAL A 190 12.84 -3.54 -5.30
CA VAL A 190 13.60 -4.16 -4.22
C VAL A 190 12.71 -5.21 -3.59
N LEU A 191 12.99 -6.47 -3.87
CA LEU A 191 12.17 -7.62 -3.47
C LEU A 191 12.79 -8.33 -2.28
N ASN A 192 12.03 -8.53 -1.19
CA ASN A 192 12.46 -9.27 0.01
C ASN A 192 13.92 -8.95 0.41
N PRO A 193 14.27 -7.71 0.75
CA PRO A 193 15.67 -7.30 0.93
C PRO A 193 16.35 -7.95 2.14
N GLY A 194 15.59 -8.47 3.11
CA GLY A 194 16.09 -9.22 4.26
C GLY A 194 16.48 -10.65 3.95
N GLU A 195 15.90 -11.24 2.93
CA GLU A 195 16.30 -12.57 2.44
C GLU A 195 17.56 -12.45 1.58
N GLY A 196 18.56 -13.26 1.85
CA GLY A 196 19.80 -13.29 1.05
C GLY A 196 19.48 -13.49 -0.44
N ALA A 197 20.30 -12.88 -1.31
CA ALA A 197 20.14 -12.93 -2.76
C ALA A 197 20.33 -14.37 -3.30
N SER A 198 19.32 -15.23 -3.17
CA SER A 198 19.34 -16.56 -3.78
C SER A 198 18.87 -16.50 -5.23
N GLU A 199 19.39 -17.39 -6.08
CA GLU A 199 18.79 -17.64 -7.41
C GLU A 199 17.48 -18.40 -7.21
N ASP A 200 16.39 -17.64 -7.27
CA ASP A 200 15.05 -18.13 -6.98
C ASP A 200 14.11 -18.00 -8.19
N ALA A 201 12.89 -18.48 -8.00
CA ALA A 201 11.85 -18.39 -9.01
C ALA A 201 11.52 -16.94 -9.41
N ALA A 202 11.68 -15.98 -8.48
CA ALA A 202 11.43 -14.57 -8.79
C ALA A 202 12.43 -14.02 -9.79
N ALA A 203 13.73 -14.36 -9.66
CA ALA A 203 14.75 -13.89 -10.60
C ALA A 203 14.46 -14.34 -12.05
N ALA A 204 13.93 -15.55 -12.23
CA ALA A 204 13.53 -16.03 -13.55
C ALA A 204 12.34 -15.24 -14.11
N VAL A 205 11.34 -14.94 -13.28
CA VAL A 205 10.18 -14.13 -13.67
C VAL A 205 10.62 -12.73 -14.08
N PHE A 206 11.33 -12.00 -13.22
CA PHE A 206 11.79 -10.65 -13.54
C PHE A 206 12.63 -10.59 -14.81
N ARG A 207 13.52 -11.57 -15.04
CA ARG A 207 14.34 -11.66 -16.26
C ARG A 207 13.50 -11.84 -17.52
N ALA A 208 12.40 -12.60 -17.44
CA ALA A 208 11.49 -12.81 -18.58
C ALA A 208 10.84 -11.49 -19.05
N TYR A 209 10.68 -10.53 -18.16
CA TYR A 209 10.18 -9.18 -18.46
C TYR A 209 11.31 -8.14 -18.71
N GLY A 210 12.54 -8.60 -18.87
CA GLY A 210 13.68 -7.74 -19.25
C GLY A 210 14.31 -6.97 -18.09
N PHE A 211 14.03 -7.34 -16.84
CA PHE A 211 14.71 -6.76 -15.68
C PHE A 211 16.09 -7.38 -15.49
N THR A 212 17.04 -6.56 -15.09
CA THR A 212 18.38 -6.97 -14.68
C THR A 212 18.45 -7.04 -13.15
N ARG A 213 19.03 -8.12 -12.62
CA ARG A 213 19.17 -8.32 -11.19
C ARG A 213 20.47 -7.74 -10.65
N ASN A 214 20.40 -7.06 -9.52
CA ASN A 214 21.53 -6.60 -8.72
C ASN A 214 21.24 -6.82 -7.23
N GLY A 215 21.69 -7.93 -6.66
CA GLY A 215 21.28 -8.35 -5.32
C GLY A 215 19.78 -8.64 -5.26
N ASN A 216 19.07 -7.99 -4.34
CA ASN A 216 17.61 -8.05 -4.20
C ASN A 216 16.87 -7.00 -5.04
N ARG A 217 17.58 -6.28 -5.87
CA ARG A 217 17.05 -5.26 -6.76
C ARG A 217 16.92 -5.77 -8.17
N TYR A 218 15.78 -5.53 -8.79
CA TYR A 218 15.46 -5.83 -10.19
C TYR A 218 15.19 -4.52 -10.92
N GLU A 219 15.99 -4.17 -11.91
CA GLU A 219 16.02 -2.85 -12.57
C GLU A 219 15.67 -2.96 -14.05
N LYS A 220 14.88 -1.99 -14.56
CA LYS A 220 14.59 -1.85 -16.00
C LYS A 220 14.66 -0.38 -16.40
N MET A 221 15.85 0.07 -16.82
CA MET A 221 16.16 1.48 -17.08
C MET A 221 15.89 1.93 -18.54
N GLN A 222 15.35 1.04 -19.38
CA GLN A 222 15.04 1.38 -20.78
C GLN A 222 13.70 2.08 -20.88
#